data_853cf9fd06cff5c04f8d5308c787a14d
#
_entry.id   853cf9fd06cff5c04f8d5308c787a14d
#
_cell.length_a   1.000
_cell.length_b   1.000
_cell.length_c   1.000
_cell.angle_alpha   90.00
_cell.angle_beta   90.00
_cell.angle_gamma   90.00
#
_symmetry.space_group_name_H-M   'P 1'
#
loop_
_entity.id
_entity.type
_entity.pdbx_description
1 polymer ?
#
loop_
_entity_poly.entity_id
_entity_poly.type
_entity_poly.pdbx_seq_one_letter_code
_entity_poly.pdbx_strand_id
1 'polypeptide(L)'
;MARATSAKTTKKHLTKLEKETRLAVENAFTDNAEVNPPGYLNEEQIAVFHFITEVLRSANVLSSLDVVTITQASVVVDMLNNANKQVAKNPMLAIDGGFTQNMERLTRTYLKLCTELGLSPTARAKMGALVVNKKKEEVDPLMNVLQGGVVDE
;
A
#
# COMPACT_ATOMS: atom_id res chain seq x y z
N MET A 1 19.69 10.97 -9.02
CA MET A 1 19.67 10.08 -7.85
C MET A 1 18.96 8.77 -8.23
N ALA A 2 19.55 7.62 -7.98
CA ALA A 2 18.92 6.33 -8.25
C ALA A 2 17.76 6.13 -7.25
N ARG A 3 16.57 5.78 -7.75
CA ARG A 3 15.42 5.44 -6.92
C ARG A 3 15.77 4.24 -6.03
N ALA A 4 15.60 4.36 -4.73
CA ALA A 4 15.70 3.23 -3.82
C ALA A 4 14.60 2.23 -4.19
N THR A 5 14.98 0.99 -4.51
CA THR A 5 14.05 -0.11 -4.78
C THR A 5 14.13 -1.10 -3.63
N SER A 6 12.98 -1.63 -3.20
CA SER A 6 12.89 -2.66 -2.15
C SER A 6 13.81 -3.85 -2.48
N ALA A 7 14.37 -4.48 -1.45
CA ALA A 7 15.18 -5.70 -1.60
C ALA A 7 14.38 -6.83 -2.25
N LYS A 8 13.05 -6.82 -2.07
CA LYS A 8 12.11 -7.78 -2.67
C LYS A 8 11.89 -7.58 -4.17
N THR A 9 12.15 -6.37 -4.72
CA THR A 9 11.85 -6.00 -6.12
C THR A 9 13.05 -5.62 -6.96
N THR A 10 14.23 -5.49 -6.36
CA THR A 10 15.41 -5.02 -7.10
C THR A 10 15.93 -6.08 -8.07
N LYS A 11 16.18 -5.66 -9.32
CA LYS A 11 16.91 -6.48 -10.32
C LYS A 11 18.43 -6.33 -10.19
N LYS A 12 18.92 -5.53 -9.24
CA LYS A 12 20.35 -5.39 -8.99
C LYS A 12 20.87 -6.63 -8.30
N HIS A 13 22.05 -7.07 -8.71
CA HIS A 13 22.80 -8.13 -8.04
C HIS A 13 23.22 -7.61 -6.66
N LEU A 14 22.47 -7.96 -5.61
CA LEU A 14 22.83 -7.66 -4.22
C LEU A 14 23.62 -8.83 -3.66
N THR A 15 24.60 -8.55 -2.84
CA THR A 15 25.27 -9.60 -2.07
C THR A 15 24.25 -10.23 -1.10
N LYS A 16 24.48 -11.49 -0.70
CA LYS A 16 23.60 -12.19 0.23
C LYS A 16 23.37 -11.38 1.51
N LEU A 17 24.43 -10.81 2.05
CA LEU A 17 24.40 -9.96 3.25
C LEU A 17 23.56 -8.68 3.05
N GLU A 18 23.70 -7.98 1.92
CA GLU A 18 22.89 -6.80 1.61
C GLU A 18 21.41 -7.15 1.45
N LYS A 19 21.10 -8.28 0.82
CA LYS A 19 19.72 -8.77 0.65
C LYS A 19 19.09 -9.09 2.01
N GLU A 20 19.81 -9.82 2.87
CA GLU A 20 19.36 -10.18 4.22
C GLU A 20 19.16 -8.94 5.11
N THR A 21 20.11 -8.02 5.11
CA THR A 21 20.01 -6.78 5.89
C THR A 21 18.81 -5.93 5.45
N ARG A 22 18.60 -5.77 4.14
CA ARG A 22 17.44 -5.02 3.62
C ARG A 22 16.12 -5.70 3.92
N LEU A 23 16.04 -7.02 3.79
CA LEU A 23 14.84 -7.79 4.15
C LEU A 23 14.54 -7.71 5.64
N ALA A 24 15.55 -7.76 6.50
CA ALA A 24 15.37 -7.60 7.94
C ALA A 24 14.83 -6.21 8.28
N VAL A 25 15.35 -5.16 7.64
CA VAL A 25 14.84 -3.79 7.80
C VAL A 25 13.41 -3.67 7.28
N GLU A 26 13.11 -4.16 6.09
CA GLU A 26 11.75 -4.11 5.52
C GLU A 26 10.74 -4.88 6.39
N ASN A 27 11.13 -6.03 6.95
CA ASN A 27 10.27 -6.82 7.83
C ASN A 27 10.10 -6.15 9.21
N ALA A 28 11.11 -5.43 9.72
CA ALA A 28 10.99 -4.69 10.96
C ALA A 28 9.98 -3.54 10.89
N PHE A 29 9.72 -3.01 9.71
CA PHE A 29 8.69 -1.98 9.48
C PHE A 29 7.29 -2.55 9.23
N THR A 30 7.17 -3.85 8.97
CA THR A 30 5.87 -4.53 8.80
C THR A 30 5.52 -5.19 10.14
N ASP A 31 4.99 -4.42 11.07
CA ASP A 31 4.77 -4.86 12.44
C ASP A 31 3.35 -5.41 12.70
N ASN A 32 2.43 -5.33 11.72
CA ASN A 32 1.00 -5.62 11.90
C ASN A 32 0.41 -4.99 13.17
N ALA A 33 0.96 -3.84 13.59
CA ALA A 33 0.56 -3.13 14.77
C ALA A 33 -0.93 -2.81 14.75
N GLU A 34 -1.50 -2.70 15.92
CA GLU A 34 -2.85 -2.22 16.09
C GLU A 34 -2.90 -0.73 15.72
N VAL A 35 -3.44 -0.47 14.53
CA VAL A 35 -3.52 0.87 13.96
C VAL A 35 -4.89 1.44 14.28
N ASN A 36 -4.94 2.48 15.11
CA ASN A 36 -6.16 3.13 15.55
C ASN A 36 -6.41 4.46 14.84
N PRO A 37 -7.67 4.77 14.48
CA PRO A 37 -8.01 6.04 13.86
C PRO A 37 -7.83 7.20 14.85
N PRO A 38 -7.27 8.36 14.41
CA PRO A 38 -7.22 9.54 15.24
C PRO A 38 -8.61 10.02 15.68
N GLY A 39 -8.72 10.52 16.93
CA GLY A 39 -9.99 10.89 17.53
C GLY A 39 -10.70 12.12 16.93
N TYR A 40 -10.08 12.79 15.95
CA TYR A 40 -10.70 13.91 15.23
C TYR A 40 -11.45 13.51 13.96
N LEU A 41 -11.39 12.22 13.56
CA LEU A 41 -12.12 11.72 12.39
C LEU A 41 -13.61 11.59 12.69
N ASN A 42 -14.45 11.91 11.70
CA ASN A 42 -15.88 11.64 11.77
C ASN A 42 -16.19 10.16 11.49
N GLU A 43 -17.43 9.72 11.70
CA GLU A 43 -17.85 8.31 11.56
C GLU A 43 -17.59 7.76 10.15
N GLU A 44 -17.84 8.54 9.09
CA GLU A 44 -17.61 8.12 7.70
C GLU A 44 -16.14 7.96 7.41
N GLN A 45 -15.30 8.85 7.91
CA GLN A 45 -13.84 8.77 7.80
C GLN A 45 -13.27 7.59 8.58
N ILE A 46 -13.81 7.31 9.77
CA ILE A 46 -13.44 6.14 10.58
C ILE A 46 -13.78 4.84 9.83
N ALA A 47 -14.96 4.76 9.21
CA ALA A 47 -15.35 3.59 8.43
C ALA A 47 -14.38 3.35 7.24
N VAL A 48 -14.00 4.39 6.52
CA VAL A 48 -12.99 4.31 5.44
C VAL A 48 -11.62 3.91 5.98
N PHE A 49 -11.22 4.47 7.13
CA PHE A 49 -9.96 4.14 7.78
C PHE A 49 -9.88 2.65 8.12
N HIS A 50 -10.91 2.10 8.74
CA HIS A 50 -10.95 0.67 9.06
C HIS A 50 -10.96 -0.21 7.82
N PHE A 51 -11.70 0.18 6.78
CA PHE A 51 -11.70 -0.54 5.51
C PHE A 51 -10.29 -0.63 4.90
N ILE A 52 -9.56 0.49 4.81
CA ILE A 52 -8.20 0.51 4.26
C ILE A 52 -7.26 -0.32 5.13
N THR A 53 -7.33 -0.16 6.45
CA THR A 53 -6.52 -0.90 7.42
C THR A 53 -6.72 -2.41 7.27
N GLU A 54 -7.96 -2.88 7.13
CA GLU A 54 -8.27 -4.29 6.95
C GLU A 54 -7.72 -4.86 5.64
N VAL A 55 -7.82 -4.09 4.54
CA VAL A 55 -7.24 -4.47 3.25
C VAL A 55 -5.72 -4.60 3.35
N LEU A 56 -5.04 -3.65 3.98
CA LEU A 56 -3.58 -3.68 4.14
C LEU A 56 -3.13 -4.80 5.10
N ARG A 57 -3.91 -5.05 6.16
CA ARG A 57 -3.66 -6.15 7.11
C ARG A 57 -3.81 -7.51 6.44
N SER A 58 -4.87 -7.70 5.66
CA SER A 58 -5.09 -8.96 4.93
C SER A 58 -4.02 -9.23 3.87
N ALA A 59 -3.44 -8.18 3.31
CA ALA A 59 -2.30 -8.26 2.39
C ALA A 59 -0.94 -8.41 3.10
N ASN A 60 -0.91 -8.37 4.43
CA ASN A 60 0.29 -8.46 5.27
C ASN A 60 1.35 -7.39 4.93
N VAL A 61 0.88 -6.16 4.67
CA VAL A 61 1.73 -5.00 4.31
C VAL A 61 1.49 -3.79 5.21
N LEU A 62 0.60 -3.90 6.21
CA LEU A 62 0.28 -2.82 7.13
C LEU A 62 1.47 -2.52 8.04
N SER A 63 1.77 -1.23 8.19
CA SER A 63 2.74 -0.71 9.15
C SER A 63 2.11 0.37 10.04
N SER A 64 2.60 0.49 11.26
CA SER A 64 2.24 1.60 12.16
C SER A 64 2.54 2.98 11.56
N LEU A 65 3.50 3.06 10.64
CA LEU A 65 3.86 4.29 9.92
C LEU A 65 2.78 4.73 8.92
N ASP A 66 1.91 3.82 8.49
CA ASP A 66 0.87 4.09 7.48
C ASP A 66 -0.32 4.88 8.06
N VAL A 67 -0.43 5.01 9.38
CA VAL A 67 -1.54 5.70 10.07
C VAL A 67 -1.84 7.07 9.45
N VAL A 68 -0.80 7.87 9.22
CA VAL A 68 -0.94 9.22 8.68
C VAL A 68 -1.48 9.18 7.25
N THR A 69 -0.93 8.29 6.43
CA THR A 69 -1.33 8.14 5.02
C THR A 69 -2.75 7.58 4.90
N ILE A 70 -3.13 6.61 5.74
CA ILE A 70 -4.49 6.05 5.81
C ILE A 70 -5.47 7.12 6.27
N THR A 71 -5.12 7.91 7.28
CA THR A 71 -5.93 9.02 7.77
C THR A 71 -6.19 10.03 6.66
N GLN A 72 -5.17 10.45 5.92
CA GLN A 72 -5.33 11.38 4.80
C GLN A 72 -6.18 10.77 3.67
N ALA A 73 -6.01 9.49 3.39
CA ALA A 73 -6.84 8.81 2.39
C ALA A 73 -8.33 8.79 2.82
N SER A 74 -8.61 8.54 4.10
CA SER A 74 -9.96 8.52 4.65
C SER A 74 -10.65 9.88 4.54
N VAL A 75 -9.95 10.96 4.87
CA VAL A 75 -10.45 12.33 4.74
C VAL A 75 -10.72 12.69 3.28
N VAL A 76 -9.79 12.37 2.38
CA VAL A 76 -9.93 12.69 0.94
C VAL A 76 -11.10 11.90 0.32
N VAL A 77 -11.29 10.63 0.69
CA VAL A 77 -12.43 9.81 0.22
C VAL A 77 -13.76 10.41 0.70
N ASP A 78 -13.87 10.82 1.96
CA ASP A 78 -15.06 11.49 2.49
C ASP A 78 -15.35 12.80 1.75
N MET A 79 -14.33 13.64 1.52
CA MET A 79 -14.47 14.87 0.73
C MET A 79 -14.96 14.60 -0.70
N LEU A 80 -14.43 13.58 -1.38
CA LEU A 80 -14.89 13.17 -2.72
C LEU A 80 -16.33 12.68 -2.69
N ASN A 81 -16.70 11.87 -1.69
CA ASN A 81 -18.07 11.38 -1.53
C ASN A 81 -19.05 12.54 -1.30
N ASN A 82 -18.69 13.49 -0.46
CA ASN A 82 -19.52 14.67 -0.19
C ASN A 82 -19.65 15.56 -1.44
N ALA A 83 -18.59 15.77 -2.19
CA ALA A 83 -18.64 16.51 -3.45
C ALA A 83 -19.52 15.79 -4.48
N ASN A 84 -19.43 14.49 -4.62
CA ASN A 84 -20.30 13.69 -5.51
C ASN A 84 -21.77 13.78 -5.08
N LYS A 85 -22.06 13.72 -3.77
CA LYS A 85 -23.43 13.92 -3.24
C LYS A 85 -23.97 15.32 -3.57
N GLN A 86 -23.12 16.37 -3.57
CA GLN A 86 -23.50 17.74 -3.96
C GLN A 86 -23.82 17.83 -5.44
N VAL A 87 -23.00 17.24 -6.34
CA VAL A 87 -23.28 17.18 -7.77
C VAL A 87 -24.57 16.44 -8.05
N ALA A 88 -24.85 15.34 -7.37
CA ALA A 88 -26.10 14.59 -7.51
C ALA A 88 -27.33 15.44 -7.14
N LYS A 89 -27.22 16.33 -6.15
CA LYS A 89 -28.29 17.27 -5.77
C LYS A 89 -28.39 18.48 -6.69
N ASN A 90 -27.27 18.98 -7.19
CA ASN A 90 -27.18 20.13 -8.07
C ASN A 90 -26.20 19.87 -9.23
N PRO A 91 -26.70 19.32 -10.36
CA PRO A 91 -25.85 19.01 -11.52
C PRO A 91 -25.10 20.20 -12.12
N MET A 92 -25.57 21.44 -11.88
CA MET A 92 -24.91 22.64 -12.36
C MET A 92 -23.49 22.82 -11.77
N LEU A 93 -23.20 22.23 -10.62
CA LEU A 93 -21.85 22.21 -10.03
C LEU A 93 -20.82 21.52 -10.93
N ALA A 94 -21.26 20.57 -11.75
CA ALA A 94 -20.36 19.84 -12.65
C ALA A 94 -19.78 20.74 -13.77
N ILE A 95 -20.40 21.88 -14.06
CA ILE A 95 -19.91 22.87 -15.03
C ILE A 95 -19.29 24.11 -14.36
N ASP A 96 -19.34 24.19 -13.04
CA ASP A 96 -18.64 25.24 -12.29
C ASP A 96 -17.13 24.96 -12.30
N GLY A 97 -16.36 25.91 -12.83
CA GLY A 97 -14.92 25.75 -13.03
C GLY A 97 -14.14 25.61 -11.71
N GLY A 98 -14.54 26.32 -10.66
CA GLY A 98 -13.92 26.26 -9.33
C GLY A 98 -14.18 24.93 -8.65
N PHE A 99 -15.42 24.45 -8.70
CA PHE A 99 -15.81 23.18 -8.15
C PHE A 99 -15.11 22.01 -8.87
N THR A 100 -15.12 22.01 -10.20
CA THR A 100 -14.47 20.99 -11.03
C THR A 100 -12.97 20.92 -10.78
N GLN A 101 -12.29 22.05 -10.67
CA GLN A 101 -10.86 22.12 -10.37
C GLN A 101 -10.54 21.54 -8.98
N ASN A 102 -11.41 21.79 -8.00
CA ASN A 102 -11.24 21.24 -6.65
C ASN A 102 -11.43 19.71 -6.65
N MET A 103 -12.47 19.22 -7.35
CA MET A 103 -12.70 17.77 -7.54
C MET A 103 -11.49 17.09 -8.19
N GLU A 104 -10.91 17.72 -9.21
CA GLU A 104 -9.72 17.21 -9.88
C GLU A 104 -8.51 17.12 -8.93
N ARG A 105 -8.31 18.14 -8.08
CA ARG A 105 -7.24 18.13 -7.07
C ARG A 105 -7.43 17.00 -6.07
N LEU A 106 -8.64 16.82 -5.54
CA LEU A 106 -8.97 15.74 -4.60
C LEU A 106 -8.76 14.35 -5.25
N THR A 107 -9.24 14.17 -6.49
CA THR A 107 -9.06 12.91 -7.25
C THR A 107 -7.58 12.61 -7.46
N ARG A 108 -6.79 13.61 -7.85
CA ARG A 108 -5.34 13.45 -8.04
C ARG A 108 -4.63 13.09 -6.74
N THR A 109 -5.03 13.70 -5.63
CA THR A 109 -4.52 13.37 -4.29
C THR A 109 -4.88 11.94 -3.90
N TYR A 110 -6.14 11.54 -4.10
CA TYR A 110 -6.60 10.18 -3.85
C TYR A 110 -5.78 9.13 -4.63
N LEU A 111 -5.58 9.35 -5.93
CA LEU A 111 -4.79 8.43 -6.77
C LEU A 111 -3.33 8.29 -6.31
N LYS A 112 -2.72 9.39 -5.82
CA LYS A 112 -1.39 9.34 -5.21
C LYS A 112 -1.39 8.50 -3.93
N LEU A 113 -2.33 8.74 -3.03
CA LEU A 113 -2.46 7.98 -1.79
C LEU A 113 -2.72 6.49 -2.05
N CYS A 114 -3.56 6.16 -3.04
CA CYS A 114 -3.75 4.77 -3.48
C CYS A 114 -2.45 4.12 -3.97
N THR A 115 -1.59 4.89 -4.64
CA THR A 115 -0.30 4.38 -5.11
C THR A 115 0.67 4.16 -3.96
N GLU A 116 0.74 5.09 -3.01
CA GLU A 116 1.58 5.00 -1.81
C GLU A 116 1.17 3.83 -0.91
N LEU A 117 -0.13 3.66 -0.66
CA LEU A 117 -0.69 2.57 0.14
C LEU A 117 -0.74 1.21 -0.61
N GLY A 118 -0.31 1.16 -1.87
CA GLY A 118 -0.39 -0.08 -2.64
C GLY A 118 -1.80 -0.52 -3.03
N LEU A 119 -2.80 0.36 -2.93
CA LEU A 119 -4.20 0.05 -3.23
C LEU A 119 -4.53 0.10 -4.72
N SER A 120 -3.65 0.64 -5.57
CA SER A 120 -3.86 0.68 -7.01
C SER A 120 -3.69 -0.71 -7.65
N PRO A 121 -4.40 -1.04 -8.77
CA PRO A 121 -4.22 -2.31 -9.47
C PRO A 121 -2.76 -2.58 -9.85
N THR A 122 -2.05 -1.56 -10.29
CA THR A 122 -0.62 -1.63 -10.65
C THR A 122 0.25 -1.93 -9.44
N ALA A 123 -0.03 -1.33 -8.29
CA ALA A 123 0.69 -1.60 -7.05
C ALA A 123 0.41 -3.02 -6.55
N ARG A 124 -0.86 -3.47 -6.60
CA ARG A 124 -1.24 -4.85 -6.26
C ARG A 124 -0.57 -5.88 -7.17
N ALA A 125 -0.50 -5.63 -8.48
CA ALA A 125 0.20 -6.50 -9.41
C ALA A 125 1.70 -6.61 -9.09
N LYS A 126 2.33 -5.50 -8.70
CA LYS A 126 3.73 -5.50 -8.23
C LYS A 126 3.90 -6.34 -6.96
N MET A 127 3.01 -6.19 -5.99
CA MET A 127 3.03 -7.00 -4.76
C MET A 127 2.78 -8.49 -5.06
N GLY A 128 1.81 -8.81 -5.92
CA GLY A 128 1.55 -10.19 -6.35
C GLY A 128 2.75 -10.84 -7.04
N ALA A 129 3.45 -10.11 -7.91
CA ALA A 129 4.67 -10.58 -8.56
C ALA A 129 5.80 -10.88 -7.55
N LEU A 130 5.87 -10.13 -6.43
CA LEU A 130 6.81 -10.37 -5.35
C LEU A 130 6.53 -11.68 -4.61
N VAL A 131 5.26 -11.95 -4.30
CA VAL A 131 4.84 -13.19 -3.62
C VAL A 131 5.14 -14.42 -4.48
N VAL A 132 4.89 -14.34 -5.79
CA VAL A 132 5.18 -15.45 -6.74
C VAL A 132 6.68 -15.70 -6.84
N ASN A 133 7.50 -14.65 -6.90
CA ASN A 133 8.95 -14.81 -6.95
C ASN A 133 9.51 -15.40 -5.65
N LYS A 134 8.98 -15.00 -4.50
CA LYS A 134 9.36 -15.57 -3.21
C LYS A 134 9.05 -17.06 -3.13
N LYS A 135 7.85 -17.49 -3.57
CA LYS A 135 7.49 -18.92 -3.62
C LYS A 135 8.37 -19.72 -4.58
N LYS A 136 8.80 -19.14 -5.70
CA LYS A 136 9.73 -19.81 -6.64
C LYS A 136 11.13 -19.99 -6.02
N GLU A 137 11.61 -18.99 -5.26
CA GLU A 137 12.90 -19.09 -4.57
C GLU A 137 12.86 -20.12 -3.43
N GLU A 138 11.72 -20.27 -2.74
CA GLU A 138 11.52 -21.27 -1.67
C GLU A 138 11.37 -22.71 -2.21
N VAL A 139 10.96 -22.88 -3.46
CA VAL A 139 10.68 -24.19 -4.10
C VAL A 139 11.80 -24.60 -5.08
N ASP A 140 12.85 -23.81 -5.24
CA ASP A 140 13.97 -24.18 -6.12
C ASP A 140 14.77 -25.35 -5.50
N PRO A 141 14.72 -26.58 -6.11
CA PRO A 141 15.43 -27.75 -5.59
C PRO A 141 16.94 -27.55 -5.48
N LEU A 142 17.50 -26.70 -6.33
CA LEU A 142 18.94 -26.39 -6.34
C LEU A 142 19.35 -25.59 -5.09
N MET A 143 18.48 -24.69 -4.60
CA MET A 143 18.74 -23.95 -3.37
C MET A 143 18.67 -24.85 -2.12
N ASN A 144 17.80 -25.85 -2.10
CA ASN A 144 17.74 -26.82 -1.02
C ASN A 144 19.02 -27.67 -0.94
N VAL A 145 19.57 -28.07 -2.06
CA VAL A 145 20.84 -28.83 -2.13
C VAL A 145 22.03 -27.97 -1.69
N LEU A 146 22.06 -26.68 -2.07
CA LEU A 146 23.14 -25.76 -1.70
C LEU A 146 23.09 -25.30 -0.24
N GLN A 147 21.94 -25.40 0.41
CA GLN A 147 21.76 -25.06 1.84
C GLN A 147 22.01 -26.24 2.77
N GLY A 148 22.55 -27.36 2.29
CA GLY A 148 22.97 -28.50 3.11
C GLY A 148 21.83 -29.43 3.50
N GLY A 149 20.80 -29.53 2.70
CA GLY A 149 19.80 -30.61 2.85
C GLY A 149 20.44 -31.96 2.59
N VAL A 150 20.74 -32.66 3.68
CA VAL A 150 21.15 -34.07 3.65
C VAL A 150 19.96 -34.86 3.11
N VAL A 151 20.15 -35.53 1.99
CA VAL A 151 19.21 -36.54 1.51
C VAL A 151 19.54 -37.80 2.37
N ASP A 152 18.73 -38.04 3.41
CA ASP A 152 18.74 -39.31 4.09
C ASP A 152 18.20 -40.40 3.12
N GLU A 153 19.01 -41.41 2.90
CA GLU A 153 18.64 -42.64 2.19
C GLU A 153 17.56 -43.44 2.93
#